data_8e3f5ab4e9ec91ad973fda7b8c3cf067
#
_entry.id   8e3f5ab4e9ec91ad973fda7b8c3cf067
#
_cell.length_a   1.000
_cell.length_b   1.000
_cell.length_c   1.000
_cell.angle_alpha   90.00
_cell.angle_beta   90.00
_cell.angle_gamma   90.00
#
_symmetry.space_group_name_H-M   'P 1'
#
loop_
_entity.id
_entity.type
_entity.pdbx_description
1 polymer ?
#
loop_
_entity_poly.entity_id
_entity_poly.type
_entity_poly.pdbx_seq_one_letter_code
_entity_poly.pdbx_strand_id
1 'polypeptide(L)'
;MFQDNIFNQWIYNMNRRNFIKRVGLLGAGYALNKNLMFANSGVASTATSFSSFPTVRKPISERNFKSPAIEKAITTFKQKVKNEELCWLFGNCFPNTLDTTVFYSEKDGRPDTYVITGDIDAMWLRDSSAQVYPYLDFMSEDKNLQRLIIGVINKQTSFILKDPYANAFYDDDTKYTRWNSDHTEMKPGIHERKYELDSLCYPIRLAYGYWKKTNDASPFDAQWKKAIETVLRVCKEQQRKHGNGPYSFRRTSEWAIDAVPMGGVGYKVNPVGLICSTFRPSDDATIFPFLVPSNFFAVASLRQASEMVQKITKDNVLADELL
;
A
#
# COMPACT_ATOMS: atom_id res chain seq x y z
N MET A 1 26.46 14.35 12.86
CA MET A 1 26.08 14.80 11.49
C MET A 1 26.94 14.21 10.36
N PHE A 2 28.06 13.52 10.63
CA PHE A 2 28.93 12.89 9.60
C PHE A 2 28.81 11.35 9.54
N GLN A 3 28.26 10.70 10.55
CA GLN A 3 28.15 9.22 10.58
C GLN A 3 26.87 8.70 9.88
N ASP A 4 25.78 9.47 9.88
CA ASP A 4 24.51 9.03 9.26
C ASP A 4 24.56 9.00 7.73
N ASN A 5 25.43 9.81 7.12
CA ASN A 5 25.57 9.87 5.66
C ASN A 5 26.33 8.65 5.06
N ILE A 6 27.23 8.05 5.82
CA ILE A 6 28.02 6.90 5.36
C ILE A 6 27.19 5.61 5.38
N PHE A 7 26.31 5.46 6.37
CA PHE A 7 25.44 4.28 6.51
C PHE A 7 24.36 4.24 5.44
N ASN A 8 23.75 5.39 5.13
CA ASN A 8 22.74 5.50 4.07
C ASN A 8 23.35 5.32 2.66
N GLN A 9 24.54 5.87 2.42
CA GLN A 9 25.25 5.68 1.14
C GLN A 9 25.73 4.23 0.94
N TRP A 10 25.97 3.51 2.04
CA TRP A 10 26.41 2.11 2.02
C TRP A 10 25.27 1.13 1.67
N ILE A 11 24.04 1.43 2.13
CA ILE A 11 22.83 0.65 1.79
C ILE A 11 22.41 0.90 0.32
N TYR A 12 22.54 2.12 -0.16
CA TYR A 12 22.14 2.49 -1.53
C TYR A 12 22.98 1.83 -2.63
N ASN A 13 24.24 1.49 -2.33
CA ASN A 13 25.17 0.90 -3.29
C ASN A 13 25.28 -0.63 -3.19
N MET A 14 24.43 -1.31 -2.41
CA MET A 14 24.52 -2.74 -2.22
C MET A 14 23.63 -3.51 -3.18
N ASN A 15 24.24 -4.09 -4.22
CA ASN A 15 23.60 -5.04 -5.11
C ASN A 15 22.98 -6.20 -4.28
N ARG A 16 21.71 -6.56 -4.55
CA ARG A 16 20.91 -7.60 -3.86
C ARG A 16 21.68 -8.93 -3.67
N ARG A 17 22.52 -9.28 -4.63
CA ARG A 17 23.40 -10.47 -4.58
C ARG A 17 24.49 -10.34 -3.51
N ASN A 18 25.03 -9.16 -3.30
CA ASN A 18 26.07 -8.89 -2.30
C ASN A 18 25.49 -8.76 -0.89
N PHE A 19 24.24 -8.28 -0.77
CA PHE A 19 23.50 -8.29 0.48
C PHE A 19 23.27 -9.72 0.98
N ILE A 20 22.74 -10.61 0.13
CA ILE A 20 22.49 -12.03 0.47
C ILE A 20 23.79 -12.75 0.85
N LYS A 21 24.89 -12.51 0.12
CA LYS A 21 26.20 -13.10 0.45
C LYS A 21 26.75 -12.64 1.79
N ARG A 22 26.57 -11.36 2.15
CA ARG A 22 27.08 -10.79 3.42
C ARG A 22 26.21 -11.20 4.61
N VAL A 23 24.91 -11.27 4.45
CA VAL A 23 23.99 -11.80 5.49
C VAL A 23 24.24 -13.29 5.71
N GLY A 24 24.49 -14.06 4.64
CA GLY A 24 24.87 -15.48 4.74
C GLY A 24 26.21 -15.69 5.46
N LEU A 25 27.21 -14.84 5.22
CA LEU A 25 28.51 -14.88 5.91
C LEU A 25 28.40 -14.49 7.40
N LEU A 26 27.57 -13.51 7.75
CA LEU A 26 27.29 -13.14 9.15
C LEU A 26 26.53 -14.24 9.89
N GLY A 27 25.58 -14.90 9.22
CA GLY A 27 24.87 -16.05 9.76
C GLY A 27 25.77 -17.27 9.98
N ALA A 28 26.67 -17.54 9.05
CA ALA A 28 27.67 -18.63 9.17
C ALA A 28 28.71 -18.33 10.26
N GLY A 29 29.15 -17.08 10.39
CA GLY A 29 30.06 -16.64 11.47
C GLY A 29 29.42 -16.76 12.85
N TYR A 30 28.13 -16.48 12.98
CA TYR A 30 27.38 -16.63 14.22
C TYR A 30 27.17 -18.11 14.60
N ALA A 31 26.91 -18.97 13.61
CA ALA A 31 26.74 -20.41 13.83
C ALA A 31 28.07 -21.10 14.19
N LEU A 32 29.19 -20.70 13.57
CA LEU A 32 30.53 -21.21 13.89
C LEU A 32 31.01 -20.78 15.28
N ASN A 33 30.67 -19.58 15.73
CA ASN A 33 31.05 -19.09 17.06
C ASN A 33 30.27 -19.79 18.19
N LYS A 34 29.05 -20.28 17.94
CA LYS A 34 28.29 -21.11 18.90
C LYS A 34 28.93 -22.49 19.12
N ASN A 35 29.54 -23.08 18.09
CA ASN A 35 30.11 -24.42 18.20
C ASN A 35 31.52 -24.46 18.82
N LEU A 36 32.20 -23.31 18.93
CA LEU A 36 33.53 -23.22 19.57
C LEU A 36 33.50 -22.95 21.08
N MET A 37 32.34 -22.64 21.66
CA MET A 37 32.19 -22.36 23.08
C MET A 37 31.75 -23.58 23.95
N PHE A 38 31.62 -24.75 23.39
CA PHE A 38 31.19 -25.96 24.14
C PHE A 38 32.32 -26.98 24.47
N ALA A 39 33.57 -26.52 24.50
CA ALA A 39 34.66 -27.34 25.02
C ALA A 39 35.31 -26.68 26.24
N ASN A 40 35.02 -27.22 27.41
CA ASN A 40 35.60 -27.02 28.74
C ASN A 40 35.15 -25.81 29.56
N SER A 41 34.29 -26.05 30.51
CA SER A 41 34.55 -25.95 31.96
C SER A 41 33.22 -26.04 32.73
N GLY A 42 33.16 -26.91 33.74
CA GLY A 42 32.03 -26.97 34.67
C GLY A 42 31.96 -25.72 35.54
N VAL A 43 31.17 -24.78 35.09
CA VAL A 43 30.68 -23.64 35.88
C VAL A 43 29.17 -23.67 35.77
N ALA A 44 28.51 -23.68 36.91
CA ALA A 44 27.06 -23.63 37.02
C ALA A 44 26.52 -22.52 36.11
N SER A 45 25.78 -22.91 35.06
CA SER A 45 25.08 -22.01 34.19
C SER A 45 23.99 -21.31 35.00
N THR A 46 24.26 -20.14 35.53
CA THR A 46 23.22 -19.17 35.79
C THR A 46 22.71 -18.77 34.41
N ALA A 47 21.62 -19.43 34.01
CA ALA A 47 20.87 -19.01 32.84
C ALA A 47 20.37 -17.57 33.07
N THR A 48 21.19 -16.60 32.70
CA THR A 48 20.72 -15.24 32.47
C THR A 48 19.78 -15.32 31.27
N SER A 49 18.50 -15.36 31.55
CA SER A 49 17.45 -15.20 30.55
C SER A 49 17.56 -13.80 29.99
N PHE A 50 18.34 -13.63 28.92
CA PHE A 50 18.27 -12.45 28.06
C PHE A 50 17.02 -12.57 27.20
N SER A 51 15.86 -12.39 27.80
CA SER A 51 14.58 -12.32 27.10
C SER A 51 13.93 -10.95 27.31
N SER A 52 14.65 -9.87 27.08
CA SER A 52 13.99 -8.58 26.87
C SER A 52 14.23 -8.11 25.46
N PHE A 53 13.30 -8.43 24.59
CA PHE A 53 13.22 -7.78 23.28
C PHE A 53 13.12 -6.26 23.49
N PRO A 54 13.76 -5.43 22.63
CA PRO A 54 13.75 -3.98 22.82
C PRO A 54 12.33 -3.41 22.68
N THR A 55 12.03 -2.37 23.45
CA THR A 55 10.80 -1.59 23.26
C THR A 55 11.00 -0.68 22.06
N VAL A 56 10.33 -0.98 20.94
CA VAL A 56 10.42 -0.21 19.69
C VAL A 56 9.11 0.48 19.33
N ARG A 57 7.99 0.09 19.94
CA ARG A 57 6.69 0.72 19.72
C ARG A 57 6.68 2.11 20.38
N LYS A 58 6.11 3.11 19.67
CA LYS A 58 5.99 4.48 20.22
C LYS A 58 5.18 4.51 21.51
N PRO A 59 5.56 5.41 22.45
CA PRO A 59 4.72 5.70 23.62
C PRO A 59 3.29 6.09 23.21
N ILE A 60 2.31 5.79 24.05
CA ILE A 60 0.89 6.06 23.73
C ILE A 60 0.64 7.54 23.39
N SER A 61 1.33 8.47 24.04
CA SER A 61 1.19 9.92 23.79
C SER A 61 1.61 10.34 22.38
N GLU A 62 2.50 9.58 21.74
CA GLU A 62 3.11 9.90 20.44
C GLU A 62 2.48 9.15 19.26
N ARG A 63 1.49 8.28 19.52
CA ARG A 63 0.82 7.52 18.49
C ARG A 63 -0.19 8.38 17.75
N ASN A 64 -0.18 8.27 16.42
CA ASN A 64 -1.07 9.04 15.55
C ASN A 64 -2.55 8.65 15.74
N PHE A 65 -2.80 7.35 15.95
CA PHE A 65 -4.15 6.84 16.21
C PHE A 65 -4.13 5.77 17.31
N LYS A 66 -5.18 5.79 18.16
CA LYS A 66 -5.32 4.88 19.31
C LYS A 66 -6.61 4.10 19.16
N SER A 67 -6.51 2.78 19.07
CA SER A 67 -7.66 1.87 18.95
C SER A 67 -7.72 0.91 20.13
N PRO A 68 -8.73 1.00 21.00
CA PRO A 68 -8.92 0.03 22.08
C PRO A 68 -9.10 -1.40 21.58
N ALA A 69 -9.76 -1.58 20.42
CA ALA A 69 -9.95 -2.91 19.82
C ALA A 69 -8.62 -3.53 19.39
N ILE A 70 -7.71 -2.75 18.83
CA ILE A 70 -6.37 -3.24 18.45
C ILE A 70 -5.50 -3.56 19.68
N GLU A 71 -5.55 -2.74 20.74
CA GLU A 71 -4.84 -3.04 21.99
C GLU A 71 -5.37 -4.35 22.63
N LYS A 72 -6.68 -4.56 22.62
CA LYS A 72 -7.32 -5.80 23.06
C LYS A 72 -6.86 -7.00 22.21
N ALA A 73 -6.77 -6.86 20.90
CA ALA A 73 -6.30 -7.89 19.99
C ALA A 73 -4.85 -8.28 20.29
N ILE A 74 -3.96 -7.30 20.50
CA ILE A 74 -2.56 -7.54 20.88
C ILE A 74 -2.46 -8.27 22.21
N THR A 75 -3.23 -7.84 23.21
CA THR A 75 -3.27 -8.50 24.54
C THR A 75 -3.75 -9.93 24.43
N THR A 76 -4.83 -10.15 23.68
CA THR A 76 -5.39 -11.50 23.46
C THR A 76 -4.41 -12.42 22.73
N PHE A 77 -3.68 -11.89 21.73
CA PHE A 77 -2.66 -12.65 21.02
C PHE A 77 -1.53 -13.09 21.96
N LYS A 78 -1.01 -12.16 22.78
CA LYS A 78 0.04 -12.46 23.77
C LYS A 78 -0.36 -13.49 24.82
N GLN A 79 -1.65 -13.55 25.18
CA GLN A 79 -2.17 -14.56 26.11
C GLN A 79 -2.26 -15.97 25.49
N LYS A 80 -2.51 -16.06 24.18
CA LYS A 80 -2.72 -17.32 23.47
C LYS A 80 -1.44 -17.92 22.87
N VAL A 81 -0.47 -17.09 22.55
CA VAL A 81 0.77 -17.49 21.88
C VAL A 81 1.90 -17.58 22.89
N LYS A 82 2.57 -18.74 22.93
CA LYS A 82 3.67 -19.02 23.87
C LYS A 82 5.03 -18.52 23.38
N ASN A 83 5.19 -18.28 22.07
CA ASN A 83 6.43 -17.81 21.49
C ASN A 83 6.60 -16.33 21.78
N GLU A 84 7.56 -15.97 22.62
CA GLU A 84 7.80 -14.59 23.06
C GLU A 84 8.24 -13.67 21.91
N GLU A 85 9.07 -14.16 20.99
CA GLU A 85 9.52 -13.41 19.82
C GLU A 85 8.34 -13.06 18.89
N LEU A 86 7.45 -14.03 18.64
CA LEU A 86 6.26 -13.81 17.84
C LEU A 86 5.29 -12.83 18.52
N CYS A 87 5.16 -12.89 19.85
CA CYS A 87 4.38 -11.93 20.62
C CYS A 87 4.95 -10.53 20.53
N TRP A 88 6.27 -10.41 20.59
CA TRP A 88 6.97 -9.14 20.43
C TRP A 88 6.81 -8.59 19.00
N LEU A 89 7.04 -9.39 17.96
CA LEU A 89 6.85 -9.01 16.56
C LEU A 89 5.41 -8.54 16.30
N PHE A 90 4.42 -9.33 16.71
CA PHE A 90 3.02 -8.98 16.51
C PHE A 90 2.66 -7.67 17.22
N GLY A 91 3.12 -7.50 18.47
CA GLY A 91 2.85 -6.29 19.26
C GLY A 91 3.48 -5.01 18.70
N ASN A 92 4.50 -5.12 17.87
CA ASN A 92 5.16 -3.98 17.23
C ASN A 92 4.70 -3.77 15.78
N CYS A 93 4.58 -4.84 14.98
CA CYS A 93 4.26 -4.73 13.56
C CYS A 93 2.76 -4.48 13.31
N PHE A 94 1.89 -5.21 14.04
CA PHE A 94 0.44 -5.12 13.79
C PHE A 94 -0.13 -3.72 14.02
N PRO A 95 0.21 -2.98 15.09
CA PRO A 95 -0.30 -1.62 15.29
C PRO A 95 0.49 -0.53 14.56
N ASN A 96 1.61 -0.85 13.91
CA ASN A 96 2.54 0.16 13.41
C ASN A 96 1.91 1.18 12.46
N THR A 97 1.06 0.74 11.55
CA THR A 97 0.34 1.65 10.64
C THR A 97 -0.49 2.68 11.41
N LEU A 98 -1.23 2.25 12.43
CA LEU A 98 -2.03 3.15 13.26
C LEU A 98 -1.17 4.07 14.13
N ASP A 99 -0.07 3.53 14.65
CA ASP A 99 0.82 4.27 15.54
C ASP A 99 1.62 5.36 14.80
N THR A 100 1.94 5.19 13.49
CA THR A 100 2.99 5.99 12.83
C THR A 100 2.61 6.60 11.49
N THR A 101 1.71 6.00 10.70
CA THR A 101 1.52 6.35 9.29
C THR A 101 0.15 6.87 8.92
N VAL A 102 -0.85 6.79 9.80
CA VAL A 102 -2.19 7.34 9.56
C VAL A 102 -2.33 8.76 10.15
N PHE A 103 -3.00 9.62 9.40
CA PHE A 103 -3.34 10.98 9.81
C PHE A 103 -4.84 11.17 9.59
N TYR A 104 -5.61 10.98 10.66
CA TYR A 104 -7.06 11.12 10.65
C TYR A 104 -7.46 12.58 10.89
N SER A 105 -8.39 13.06 10.10
CA SER A 105 -9.04 14.36 10.25
C SER A 105 -10.50 14.30 9.80
N GLU A 106 -11.20 15.40 9.94
CA GLU A 106 -12.53 15.59 9.34
C GLU A 106 -12.49 16.83 8.45
N LYS A 107 -12.92 16.68 7.21
CA LYS A 107 -13.07 17.77 6.24
C LYS A 107 -14.56 17.93 5.91
N ASP A 108 -15.11 19.09 6.16
CA ASP A 108 -16.54 19.40 5.93
C ASP A 108 -17.49 18.37 6.60
N GLY A 109 -17.14 17.93 7.82
CA GLY A 109 -17.90 16.95 8.59
C GLY A 109 -17.75 15.49 8.10
N ARG A 110 -16.90 15.23 7.10
CA ARG A 110 -16.62 13.90 6.57
C ARG A 110 -15.27 13.37 7.09
N PRO A 111 -15.20 12.10 7.47
CA PRO A 111 -13.92 11.46 7.77
C PRO A 111 -12.96 11.58 6.58
N ASP A 112 -11.73 11.96 6.86
CA ASP A 112 -10.63 12.07 5.92
C ASP A 112 -9.37 11.47 6.55
N THR A 113 -8.76 10.47 5.93
CA THR A 113 -7.59 9.80 6.47
C THR A 113 -6.51 9.68 5.42
N TYR A 114 -5.40 10.33 5.67
CA TYR A 114 -4.19 10.23 4.87
C TYR A 114 -3.28 9.16 5.46
N VAL A 115 -2.72 8.29 4.61
CA VAL A 115 -1.88 7.16 5.03
C VAL A 115 -0.59 7.17 4.24
N ILE A 116 0.52 7.48 4.88
CA ILE A 116 1.85 7.46 4.25
C ILE A 116 2.45 6.05 4.26
N THR A 117 3.42 5.78 3.40
CA THR A 117 4.15 4.50 3.40
C THR A 117 5.02 4.31 4.64
N GLY A 118 5.50 5.41 5.22
CA GLY A 118 6.31 5.43 6.45
C GLY A 118 7.69 6.08 6.25
N ASP A 119 8.37 5.73 5.18
CA ASP A 119 9.65 6.33 4.76
C ASP A 119 9.44 7.47 3.76
N ILE A 120 8.33 7.47 3.03
CA ILE A 120 7.95 8.52 2.09
C ILE A 120 6.64 9.16 2.56
N ASP A 121 6.64 10.48 2.65
CA ASP A 121 5.46 11.26 3.01
C ASP A 121 4.55 11.46 1.78
N ALA A 122 4.02 10.33 1.29
CA ALA A 122 3.03 10.26 0.23
C ALA A 122 2.12 9.04 0.44
N MET A 123 0.89 9.11 -0.08
CA MET A 123 -0.10 8.05 0.01
C MET A 123 -0.26 7.37 -1.34
N TRP A 124 0.17 6.11 -1.43
CA TRP A 124 -0.14 5.22 -2.54
C TRP A 124 -1.54 4.61 -2.40
N LEU A 125 -2.26 4.47 -3.50
CA LEU A 125 -3.59 3.82 -3.50
C LEU A 125 -3.51 2.35 -3.09
N ARG A 126 -2.50 1.62 -3.57
CA ARG A 126 -2.23 0.22 -3.23
C ARG A 126 -1.87 0.07 -1.75
N ASP A 127 -0.82 0.79 -1.34
CA ASP A 127 -0.22 0.64 -0.01
C ASP A 127 -1.20 1.03 1.09
N SER A 128 -1.86 2.17 0.97
CA SER A 128 -2.84 2.64 1.96
C SER A 128 -4.00 1.65 2.16
N SER A 129 -4.47 1.02 1.07
CA SER A 129 -5.48 -0.03 1.17
C SER A 129 -4.95 -1.26 1.93
N ALA A 130 -3.73 -1.73 1.57
CA ALA A 130 -3.14 -2.91 2.18
C ALA A 130 -2.80 -2.69 3.65
N GLN A 131 -2.27 -1.50 4.01
CA GLN A 131 -1.89 -1.13 5.36
C GLN A 131 -3.08 -1.13 6.34
N VAL A 132 -4.28 -0.72 5.90
CA VAL A 132 -5.45 -0.64 6.77
C VAL A 132 -6.36 -1.86 6.69
N TYR A 133 -6.24 -2.68 5.66
CA TYR A 133 -7.11 -3.84 5.43
C TYR A 133 -7.17 -4.83 6.62
N PRO A 134 -6.06 -5.13 7.33
CA PRO A 134 -6.07 -6.03 8.49
C PRO A 134 -6.96 -5.55 9.64
N TYR A 135 -7.27 -4.27 9.71
CA TYR A 135 -8.07 -3.68 10.79
C TYR A 135 -9.59 -3.77 10.56
N LEU A 136 -10.02 -4.18 9.37
CA LEU A 136 -11.45 -4.32 9.06
C LEU A 136 -12.20 -5.26 10.01
N ASP A 137 -11.51 -6.27 10.55
CA ASP A 137 -12.11 -7.23 11.48
C ASP A 137 -12.42 -6.66 12.87
N PHE A 138 -11.86 -5.49 13.19
CA PHE A 138 -11.95 -4.87 14.51
C PHE A 138 -12.91 -3.66 14.56
N MET A 139 -13.46 -3.24 13.41
CA MET A 139 -14.32 -2.05 13.30
C MET A 139 -15.63 -2.17 14.10
N SER A 140 -16.15 -3.38 14.26
CA SER A 140 -17.40 -3.60 15.02
C SER A 140 -17.24 -3.26 16.52
N GLU A 141 -16.01 -3.39 17.04
CA GLU A 141 -15.68 -3.10 18.44
C GLU A 141 -15.15 -1.68 18.65
N ASP A 142 -14.85 -0.92 17.55
CA ASP A 142 -14.24 0.41 17.64
C ASP A 142 -14.76 1.35 16.54
N LYS A 143 -15.67 2.24 16.93
CA LYS A 143 -16.28 3.21 16.02
C LYS A 143 -15.30 4.24 15.48
N ASN A 144 -14.26 4.60 16.23
CA ASN A 144 -13.23 5.52 15.76
C ASN A 144 -12.39 4.85 14.66
N LEU A 145 -12.07 3.56 14.84
CA LEU A 145 -11.39 2.78 13.81
C LEU A 145 -12.25 2.65 12.55
N GLN A 146 -13.56 2.45 12.69
CA GLN A 146 -14.49 2.44 11.55
C GLN A 146 -14.46 3.79 10.82
N ARG A 147 -14.49 4.93 11.54
CA ARG A 147 -14.39 6.28 10.95
C ARG A 147 -13.06 6.51 10.24
N LEU A 148 -11.96 6.03 10.81
CA LEU A 148 -10.65 6.06 10.16
C LEU A 148 -10.69 5.35 8.79
N ILE A 149 -11.26 4.14 8.71
CA ILE A 149 -11.37 3.39 7.45
C ILE A 149 -12.27 4.11 6.44
N ILE A 150 -13.40 4.68 6.88
CA ILE A 150 -14.24 5.56 6.03
C ILE A 150 -13.38 6.71 5.46
N GLY A 151 -12.54 7.32 6.30
CA GLY A 151 -11.65 8.40 5.88
C GLY A 151 -10.67 7.97 4.79
N VAL A 152 -10.11 6.76 4.87
CA VAL A 152 -9.24 6.21 3.81
C VAL A 152 -10.01 6.04 2.51
N ILE A 153 -11.24 5.48 2.55
CA ILE A 153 -12.10 5.30 1.37
C ILE A 153 -12.41 6.65 0.73
N ASN A 154 -12.76 7.66 1.52
CA ASN A 154 -13.04 9.02 1.03
C ASN A 154 -11.79 9.66 0.37
N LYS A 155 -10.62 9.52 1.00
CA LYS A 155 -9.37 10.05 0.49
C LYS A 155 -8.99 9.39 -0.85
N GLN A 156 -9.06 8.06 -0.93
CA GLN A 156 -8.78 7.32 -2.16
C GLN A 156 -9.77 7.68 -3.27
N THR A 157 -11.05 7.87 -2.94
CA THR A 157 -12.07 8.37 -3.87
C THR A 157 -11.67 9.72 -4.47
N SER A 158 -11.24 10.67 -3.62
CA SER A 158 -10.81 11.99 -4.08
C SER A 158 -9.55 11.92 -4.98
N PHE A 159 -8.61 11.05 -4.67
CA PHE A 159 -7.38 10.86 -5.44
C PHE A 159 -7.65 10.22 -6.81
N ILE A 160 -8.53 9.21 -6.90
CA ILE A 160 -8.97 8.64 -8.18
C ILE A 160 -9.63 9.71 -9.06
N LEU A 161 -10.46 10.58 -8.47
CA LEU A 161 -11.11 11.67 -9.20
C LEU A 161 -10.11 12.77 -9.62
N LYS A 162 -9.04 13.01 -8.84
CA LYS A 162 -7.97 13.95 -9.17
C LYS A 162 -7.16 13.48 -10.38
N ASP A 163 -6.64 12.25 -10.33
CA ASP A 163 -5.94 11.62 -11.45
C ASP A 163 -5.92 10.09 -11.33
N PRO A 164 -6.72 9.37 -12.12
CA PRO A 164 -6.76 7.91 -12.05
C PRO A 164 -5.52 7.22 -12.66
N TYR A 165 -4.62 7.98 -13.27
CA TYR A 165 -3.35 7.49 -13.81
C TYR A 165 -2.17 7.68 -12.84
N ALA A 166 -2.39 8.32 -11.69
CA ALA A 166 -1.39 8.45 -10.63
C ALA A 166 -1.52 7.32 -9.61
N ASN A 167 -0.39 6.84 -9.11
CA ASN A 167 -0.32 5.82 -8.06
C ASN A 167 -0.14 6.42 -6.67
N ALA A 168 0.49 7.61 -6.55
CA ALA A 168 0.83 8.23 -5.27
C ALA A 168 0.51 9.73 -5.21
N PHE A 169 0.03 10.19 -4.06
CA PHE A 169 -0.50 11.53 -3.85
C PHE A 169 0.00 12.14 -2.55
N TYR A 170 0.05 13.48 -2.53
CA TYR A 170 0.15 14.27 -1.31
C TYR A 170 -1.22 14.70 -0.79
N ASP A 171 -1.32 14.93 0.50
CA ASP A 171 -2.51 15.55 1.12
C ASP A 171 -2.60 17.07 0.87
N ASP A 172 -1.50 17.67 0.47
CA ASP A 172 -1.34 19.09 0.21
C ASP A 172 -0.96 19.33 -1.26
N ASP A 173 -1.81 20.05 -1.98
CA ASP A 173 -1.62 20.38 -3.39
C ASP A 173 -0.47 21.37 -3.64
N THR A 174 0.01 22.05 -2.61
CA THR A 174 1.18 22.94 -2.71
C THR A 174 2.51 22.21 -2.58
N LYS A 175 2.48 20.93 -2.17
CA LYS A 175 3.68 20.14 -1.93
C LYS A 175 4.36 19.76 -3.25
N TYR A 176 5.65 20.05 -3.30
CA TYR A 176 6.46 19.79 -4.49
C TYR A 176 7.03 18.37 -4.46
N THR A 177 6.91 17.64 -5.57
CA THR A 177 7.53 16.32 -5.72
C THR A 177 8.89 16.39 -6.41
N ARG A 178 9.83 15.54 -6.00
CA ARG A 178 11.10 15.34 -6.71
C ARG A 178 10.93 14.81 -8.14
N TRP A 179 9.75 14.31 -8.46
CA TRP A 179 9.41 13.74 -9.77
C TRP A 179 8.79 14.73 -10.76
N ASN A 180 8.81 16.02 -10.45
CA ASN A 180 8.27 17.05 -11.36
C ASN A 180 8.93 17.10 -12.74
N SER A 181 10.12 16.52 -12.90
CA SER A 181 10.81 16.39 -14.20
C SER A 181 10.32 15.20 -15.03
N ASP A 182 9.42 14.37 -14.50
CA ASP A 182 8.84 13.28 -15.28
C ASP A 182 8.05 13.82 -16.47
N HIS A 183 8.25 13.22 -17.63
CA HIS A 183 7.52 13.55 -18.84
C HIS A 183 6.17 12.83 -18.86
N THR A 184 5.24 13.34 -18.07
CA THR A 184 3.84 12.94 -17.97
C THR A 184 3.01 14.14 -17.54
N GLU A 185 1.68 14.05 -17.55
CA GLU A 185 0.79 15.15 -17.14
C GLU A 185 0.72 15.26 -15.62
N MET A 186 1.79 15.77 -14.99
CA MET A 186 1.82 15.99 -13.54
C MET A 186 0.83 17.10 -13.14
N LYS A 187 0.04 16.84 -12.08
CA LYS A 187 -0.91 17.79 -11.49
C LYS A 187 -0.50 18.12 -10.05
N PRO A 188 -0.92 19.29 -9.51
CA PRO A 188 -0.71 19.61 -8.10
C PRO A 188 -1.19 18.50 -7.16
N GLY A 189 -0.42 18.22 -6.11
CA GLY A 189 -0.74 17.19 -5.14
C GLY A 189 -0.50 15.74 -5.61
N ILE A 190 0.08 15.53 -6.80
CA ILE A 190 0.56 14.21 -7.23
C ILE A 190 2.01 14.04 -6.80
N HIS A 191 2.30 12.96 -6.07
CA HIS A 191 3.67 12.57 -5.77
C HIS A 191 4.32 11.87 -6.95
N GLU A 192 3.66 10.85 -7.52
CA GLU A 192 4.14 10.07 -8.65
C GLU A 192 2.96 9.64 -9.56
N ARG A 193 3.16 9.75 -10.89
CA ARG A 193 2.11 9.46 -11.87
C ARG A 193 2.44 8.21 -12.69
N LYS A 194 2.72 7.10 -12.01
CA LYS A 194 2.89 5.78 -12.63
C LYS A 194 1.55 5.06 -12.69
N TYR A 195 1.10 4.73 -13.90
CA TYR A 195 -0.15 3.98 -14.07
C TYR A 195 0.05 2.50 -13.79
N GLU A 196 -0.59 2.06 -12.75
CA GLU A 196 -0.68 0.67 -12.30
C GLU A 196 -2.14 0.27 -12.24
N LEU A 197 -2.53 -0.81 -12.94
CA LEU A 197 -3.92 -1.28 -12.95
C LEU A 197 -4.40 -1.70 -11.55
N ASP A 198 -3.52 -2.32 -10.77
CA ASP A 198 -3.85 -2.75 -9.41
C ASP A 198 -4.06 -1.56 -8.45
N SER A 199 -3.40 -0.42 -8.67
CA SER A 199 -3.62 0.80 -7.88
C SER A 199 -5.09 1.27 -7.92
N LEU A 200 -5.82 1.00 -9.00
CA LEU A 200 -7.25 1.26 -9.08
C LEU A 200 -8.12 0.14 -8.47
N CYS A 201 -7.59 -1.07 -8.36
CA CYS A 201 -8.29 -2.22 -7.81
C CYS A 201 -8.28 -2.25 -6.27
N TYR A 202 -7.19 -1.83 -5.64
CA TYR A 202 -7.03 -1.85 -4.19
C TYR A 202 -8.07 -1.01 -3.43
N PRO A 203 -8.41 0.23 -3.85
CA PRO A 203 -9.48 1.01 -3.24
C PRO A 203 -10.85 0.32 -3.31
N ILE A 204 -11.16 -0.34 -4.44
CA ILE A 204 -12.40 -1.10 -4.59
C ILE A 204 -12.44 -2.28 -3.62
N ARG A 205 -11.34 -3.03 -3.51
CA ARG A 205 -11.21 -4.13 -2.56
C ARG A 205 -11.41 -3.66 -1.11
N LEU A 206 -10.82 -2.52 -0.73
CA LEU A 206 -10.99 -1.96 0.61
C LEU A 206 -12.45 -1.57 0.86
N ALA A 207 -13.06 -0.82 -0.06
CA ALA A 207 -14.44 -0.40 0.00
C ALA A 207 -15.41 -1.59 0.10
N TYR A 208 -15.20 -2.61 -0.71
CA TYR A 208 -15.99 -3.85 -0.67
C TYR A 208 -15.84 -4.59 0.66
N GLY A 209 -14.60 -4.75 1.16
CA GLY A 209 -14.33 -5.37 2.45
C GLY A 209 -14.99 -4.64 3.60
N TYR A 210 -14.93 -3.31 3.59
CA TYR A 210 -15.62 -2.45 4.55
C TYR A 210 -17.14 -2.70 4.51
N TRP A 211 -17.75 -2.57 3.34
CA TRP A 211 -19.20 -2.74 3.17
C TRP A 211 -19.69 -4.13 3.58
N LYS A 212 -18.98 -5.18 3.19
CA LYS A 212 -19.36 -6.57 3.54
C LYS A 212 -19.31 -6.83 5.05
N LYS A 213 -18.43 -6.15 5.79
CA LYS A 213 -18.29 -6.34 7.24
C LYS A 213 -19.26 -5.46 8.05
N THR A 214 -19.62 -4.30 7.54
CA THR A 214 -20.40 -3.31 8.30
C THR A 214 -21.84 -3.17 7.81
N ASN A 215 -22.11 -3.52 6.55
CA ASN A 215 -23.32 -3.19 5.82
C ASN A 215 -23.62 -1.67 5.77
N ASP A 216 -22.63 -0.83 6.09
CA ASP A 216 -22.73 0.62 6.07
C ASP A 216 -22.45 1.15 4.66
N ALA A 217 -23.43 1.85 4.09
CA ALA A 217 -23.34 2.44 2.76
C ALA A 217 -22.96 3.93 2.79
N SER A 218 -22.75 4.51 3.96
CA SER A 218 -22.54 5.96 4.12
C SER A 218 -21.37 6.56 3.33
N PRO A 219 -20.23 5.85 3.10
CA PRO A 219 -19.14 6.41 2.30
C PRO A 219 -19.37 6.29 0.78
N PHE A 220 -20.39 5.54 0.33
CA PHE A 220 -20.59 5.21 -1.08
C PHE A 220 -21.63 6.16 -1.73
N ASP A 221 -21.29 7.42 -1.73
CA ASP A 221 -22.10 8.50 -2.28
C ASP A 221 -21.88 8.73 -3.79
N ALA A 222 -22.38 9.85 -4.31
CA ALA A 222 -22.23 10.23 -5.72
C ALA A 222 -20.76 10.42 -6.14
N GLN A 223 -19.87 10.87 -5.23
CA GLN A 223 -18.44 11.01 -5.53
C GLN A 223 -17.78 9.64 -5.66
N TRP A 224 -18.07 8.72 -4.74
CA TRP A 224 -17.58 7.34 -4.85
C TRP A 224 -18.07 6.68 -6.13
N LYS A 225 -19.36 6.81 -6.48
CA LYS A 225 -19.90 6.31 -7.75
C LYS A 225 -19.12 6.88 -8.94
N LYS A 226 -18.86 8.19 -8.95
CA LYS A 226 -18.09 8.86 -9.99
C LYS A 226 -16.64 8.35 -10.09
N ALA A 227 -16.03 7.98 -8.97
CA ALA A 227 -14.71 7.33 -8.99
C ALA A 227 -14.78 5.95 -9.64
N ILE A 228 -15.83 5.15 -9.38
CA ILE A 228 -16.02 3.85 -10.05
C ILE A 228 -16.23 4.02 -11.57
N GLU A 229 -17.04 4.99 -12.01
CA GLU A 229 -17.19 5.34 -13.43
C GLU A 229 -15.84 5.74 -14.06
N THR A 230 -15.02 6.46 -13.31
CA THR A 230 -13.67 6.87 -13.74
C THR A 230 -12.75 5.65 -13.88
N VAL A 231 -12.77 4.71 -12.94
CA VAL A 231 -12.01 3.46 -13.03
C VAL A 231 -12.43 2.65 -14.25
N LEU A 232 -13.74 2.49 -14.47
CA LEU A 232 -14.26 1.78 -15.63
C LEU A 232 -13.81 2.43 -16.96
N ARG A 233 -13.87 3.76 -17.05
CA ARG A 233 -13.37 4.52 -18.21
C ARG A 233 -11.90 4.22 -18.47
N VAL A 234 -11.03 4.29 -17.44
CA VAL A 234 -9.60 3.99 -17.59
C VAL A 234 -9.38 2.54 -18.04
N CYS A 235 -10.11 1.58 -17.48
CA CYS A 235 -10.05 0.18 -17.92
C CYS A 235 -10.38 0.05 -19.42
N LYS A 236 -11.47 0.70 -19.88
CA LYS A 236 -11.86 0.71 -21.31
C LYS A 236 -10.79 1.39 -22.19
N GLU A 237 -10.23 2.52 -21.79
CA GLU A 237 -9.13 3.20 -22.49
C GLU A 237 -7.89 2.32 -22.60
N GLN A 238 -7.55 1.61 -21.54
CA GLN A 238 -6.36 0.76 -21.48
C GLN A 238 -6.56 -0.67 -22.02
N GLN A 239 -7.75 -1.02 -22.48
CA GLN A 239 -7.91 -2.15 -23.41
C GLN A 239 -7.30 -1.87 -24.79
N ARG A 240 -7.02 -0.60 -25.09
CA ARG A 240 -6.33 -0.13 -26.31
C ARG A 240 -6.95 -0.57 -27.63
N LYS A 241 -8.30 -0.72 -27.67
CA LYS A 241 -9.03 -1.11 -28.87
C LYS A 241 -8.90 -0.11 -30.02
N HIS A 242 -8.69 1.18 -29.70
CA HIS A 242 -8.67 2.29 -30.65
C HIS A 242 -7.38 3.11 -30.58
N GLY A 243 -6.29 2.55 -30.08
CA GLY A 243 -4.99 3.21 -29.94
C GLY A 243 -4.37 3.03 -28.56
N ASN A 244 -3.29 3.77 -28.29
CA ASN A 244 -2.50 3.61 -27.04
C ASN A 244 -3.19 4.17 -25.79
N GLY A 245 -4.34 4.84 -25.90
CA GLY A 245 -4.96 5.58 -24.81
C GLY A 245 -4.24 6.93 -24.55
N PRO A 246 -4.74 7.72 -23.58
CA PRO A 246 -4.25 9.09 -23.32
C PRO A 246 -3.01 9.12 -22.42
N TYR A 247 -2.57 8.02 -21.85
CA TYR A 247 -1.48 7.97 -20.88
C TYR A 247 -0.13 7.74 -21.53
N SER A 248 0.85 8.53 -21.11
CA SER A 248 2.26 8.30 -21.40
C SER A 248 3.13 8.64 -20.19
N PHE A 249 4.28 8.01 -20.08
CA PHE A 249 5.23 8.26 -19.01
C PHE A 249 6.68 8.03 -19.47
N ARG A 250 7.53 9.01 -19.25
CA ARG A 250 8.99 8.88 -19.39
C ARG A 250 9.67 9.54 -18.21
N ARG A 251 10.76 8.96 -17.77
CA ARG A 251 11.64 9.51 -16.73
C ARG A 251 13.06 9.46 -17.22
N THR A 252 13.84 10.52 -16.99
CA THR A 252 15.28 10.47 -17.19
C THR A 252 15.90 9.73 -16.01
N SER A 253 16.39 8.52 -16.24
CA SER A 253 16.96 7.63 -15.22
C SER A 253 18.03 6.75 -15.84
N GLU A 254 18.99 6.30 -15.04
CA GLU A 254 19.98 5.28 -15.42
C GLU A 254 19.36 3.87 -15.47
N TRP A 255 18.15 3.70 -14.94
CA TRP A 255 17.43 2.43 -14.84
C TRP A 255 16.35 2.35 -15.92
N ALA A 256 16.52 1.43 -16.87
CA ALA A 256 15.54 1.25 -17.94
C ALA A 256 14.13 0.91 -17.45
N ILE A 257 14.00 0.33 -16.25
CA ILE A 257 12.71 -0.04 -15.64
C ILE A 257 11.95 1.15 -15.06
N ASP A 258 12.58 2.32 -14.95
CA ASP A 258 11.91 3.54 -14.44
C ASP A 258 11.07 4.27 -15.52
N ALA A 259 11.24 3.90 -16.78
CA ALA A 259 10.57 4.55 -17.88
C ALA A 259 9.82 3.55 -18.77
N VAL A 260 8.63 3.97 -19.22
CA VAL A 260 7.82 3.17 -20.13
C VAL A 260 8.48 3.17 -21.53
N PRO A 261 8.72 2.00 -22.15
CA PRO A 261 9.37 1.91 -23.45
C PRO A 261 8.52 2.56 -24.57
N MET A 262 9.06 2.59 -25.80
CA MET A 262 8.39 3.09 -27.00
C MET A 262 7.88 4.54 -26.85
N GLY A 263 8.76 5.41 -26.33
CA GLY A 263 8.42 6.83 -26.16
C GLY A 263 7.41 7.13 -25.05
N GLY A 264 7.26 6.19 -24.11
CA GLY A 264 6.39 6.37 -22.94
C GLY A 264 5.01 5.75 -23.06
N VAL A 265 4.70 5.07 -24.15
CA VAL A 265 3.37 4.47 -24.39
C VAL A 265 3.35 2.95 -24.23
N GLY A 266 4.54 2.33 -24.11
CA GLY A 266 4.69 0.87 -24.03
C GLY A 266 4.61 0.18 -25.40
N TYR A 267 4.94 -1.09 -25.43
CA TYR A 267 4.86 -1.88 -26.64
C TYR A 267 3.40 -2.05 -27.15
N LYS A 268 3.26 -2.15 -28.46
CA LYS A 268 1.97 -2.42 -29.08
C LYS A 268 1.42 -3.77 -28.60
N VAL A 269 0.12 -3.82 -28.40
CA VAL A 269 -0.62 -5.01 -28.02
C VAL A 269 -1.64 -5.39 -29.11
N ASN A 270 -2.00 -6.66 -29.17
CA ASN A 270 -3.20 -7.08 -29.88
C ASN A 270 -4.38 -6.97 -28.91
N PRO A 271 -5.38 -6.09 -29.15
CA PRO A 271 -6.50 -5.90 -28.24
C PRO A 271 -7.39 -7.15 -28.17
N VAL A 272 -7.28 -7.86 -27.06
CA VAL A 272 -8.03 -9.13 -26.80
C VAL A 272 -8.96 -8.99 -25.58
N GLY A 273 -9.23 -7.76 -25.15
CA GLY A 273 -10.07 -7.47 -23.98
C GLY A 273 -9.31 -7.34 -22.66
N LEU A 274 -8.03 -7.73 -22.62
CA LEU A 274 -7.18 -7.48 -21.44
C LEU A 274 -6.83 -5.99 -21.32
N ILE A 275 -6.60 -5.57 -20.10
CA ILE A 275 -6.27 -4.18 -19.74
C ILE A 275 -4.74 -4.05 -19.63
N CYS A 276 -4.16 -3.07 -20.32
CA CYS A 276 -2.75 -2.74 -20.18
C CYS A 276 -2.48 -2.11 -18.82
N SER A 277 -1.34 -2.48 -18.22
CA SER A 277 -0.72 -1.81 -17.09
C SER A 277 0.69 -1.39 -17.50
N THR A 278 1.00 -0.11 -17.42
CA THR A 278 2.33 0.38 -17.86
C THR A 278 3.39 0.19 -16.80
N PHE A 279 2.97 0.08 -15.55
CA PHE A 279 3.81 -0.26 -14.41
C PHE A 279 3.27 -1.47 -13.66
N ARG A 280 4.15 -2.13 -12.93
CA ARG A 280 3.86 -3.24 -12.02
C ARG A 280 3.66 -2.73 -10.59
N PRO A 281 3.08 -3.52 -9.68
CA PRO A 281 2.99 -3.18 -8.26
C PRO A 281 4.34 -2.90 -7.57
N SER A 282 5.46 -3.19 -8.24
CA SER A 282 6.82 -2.88 -7.80
C SER A 282 7.34 -1.54 -8.31
N ASP A 283 6.48 -0.70 -8.89
CA ASP A 283 6.79 0.58 -9.53
C ASP A 283 7.71 0.48 -10.77
N ASP A 284 7.94 -0.73 -11.29
CA ASP A 284 8.76 -0.96 -12.48
C ASP A 284 7.89 -0.95 -13.76
N ALA A 285 8.38 -0.38 -14.84
CA ALA A 285 7.71 -0.39 -16.14
C ALA A 285 7.58 -1.81 -16.70
N THR A 286 6.44 -2.09 -17.33
CA THR A 286 6.19 -3.37 -17.98
C THR A 286 6.80 -3.41 -19.38
N ILE A 287 7.39 -4.55 -19.75
CA ILE A 287 7.72 -4.88 -21.13
C ILE A 287 6.49 -5.46 -21.84
N PHE A 288 5.79 -6.36 -21.15
CA PHE A 288 4.53 -6.95 -21.62
C PHE A 288 3.36 -6.25 -20.91
N PRO A 289 2.63 -5.35 -21.61
CA PRO A 289 1.63 -4.49 -20.96
C PRO A 289 0.45 -5.25 -20.35
N PHE A 290 0.11 -6.44 -20.84
CA PHE A 290 -0.93 -7.27 -20.25
C PHE A 290 -0.38 -8.01 -19.02
N LEU A 291 -0.30 -7.28 -17.90
CA LEU A 291 0.10 -7.85 -16.61
C LEU A 291 -1.02 -8.77 -16.09
N VAL A 292 -0.85 -10.07 -16.28
CA VAL A 292 -1.90 -11.08 -16.01
C VAL A 292 -2.41 -11.05 -14.57
N PRO A 293 -1.55 -11.00 -13.51
CA PRO A 293 -2.05 -10.92 -12.13
C PRO A 293 -2.94 -9.71 -11.87
N SER A 294 -2.57 -8.54 -12.39
CA SER A 294 -3.38 -7.32 -12.24
C SER A 294 -4.70 -7.40 -13.01
N ASN A 295 -4.74 -8.09 -14.16
CA ASN A 295 -5.99 -8.35 -14.88
C ASN A 295 -6.94 -9.27 -14.09
N PHE A 296 -6.44 -10.33 -13.45
CA PHE A 296 -7.28 -11.15 -12.55
C PHE A 296 -7.79 -10.33 -11.35
N PHE A 297 -6.95 -9.46 -10.81
CA PHE A 297 -7.38 -8.57 -9.74
C PHE A 297 -8.43 -7.57 -10.21
N ALA A 298 -8.30 -7.03 -11.43
CA ALA A 298 -9.31 -6.15 -12.04
C ALA A 298 -10.65 -6.85 -12.20
N VAL A 299 -10.67 -8.10 -12.72
CA VAL A 299 -11.91 -8.89 -12.81
C VAL A 299 -12.59 -9.06 -11.46
N ALA A 300 -11.82 -9.40 -10.42
CA ALA A 300 -12.37 -9.54 -9.07
C ALA A 300 -12.91 -8.21 -8.54
N SER A 301 -12.15 -7.13 -8.70
CA SER A 301 -12.52 -5.79 -8.20
C SER A 301 -13.71 -5.19 -8.94
N LEU A 302 -13.78 -5.34 -10.27
CA LEU A 302 -14.90 -4.83 -11.05
C LEU A 302 -16.20 -5.58 -10.74
N ARG A 303 -16.16 -6.90 -10.50
CA ARG A 303 -17.31 -7.67 -9.99
C ARG A 303 -17.77 -7.18 -8.63
N GLN A 304 -16.82 -6.89 -7.71
CA GLN A 304 -17.13 -6.31 -6.40
C GLN A 304 -17.78 -4.92 -6.54
N ALA A 305 -17.24 -4.07 -7.41
CA ALA A 305 -17.81 -2.75 -7.70
C ALA A 305 -19.22 -2.87 -8.31
N SER A 306 -19.44 -3.78 -9.24
CA SER A 306 -20.76 -4.07 -9.84
C SER A 306 -21.78 -4.43 -8.74
N GLU A 307 -21.45 -5.36 -7.84
CA GLU A 307 -22.34 -5.73 -6.73
C GLU A 307 -22.68 -4.53 -5.85
N MET A 308 -21.67 -3.69 -5.50
CA MET A 308 -21.87 -2.50 -4.69
C MET A 308 -22.75 -1.45 -5.40
N VAL A 309 -22.47 -1.16 -6.67
CA VAL A 309 -23.24 -0.21 -7.48
C VAL A 309 -24.68 -0.66 -7.59
N GLN A 310 -24.91 -1.93 -7.91
CA GLN A 310 -26.27 -2.48 -8.00
C GLN A 310 -27.03 -2.38 -6.68
N LYS A 311 -26.41 -2.78 -5.57
CA LYS A 311 -27.10 -2.86 -4.27
C LYS A 311 -27.24 -1.53 -3.57
N ILE A 312 -26.27 -0.62 -3.70
CA ILE A 312 -26.21 0.64 -2.97
C ILE A 312 -26.79 1.78 -3.79
N THR A 313 -26.31 1.99 -5.01
CA THR A 313 -26.70 3.12 -5.86
C THR A 313 -27.90 2.80 -6.77
N LYS A 314 -28.26 1.53 -6.89
CA LYS A 314 -29.36 1.02 -7.75
C LYS A 314 -29.16 1.33 -9.24
N ASP A 315 -27.93 1.57 -9.68
CA ASP A 315 -27.58 1.80 -11.08
C ASP A 315 -27.25 0.49 -11.76
N ASN A 316 -28.28 -0.17 -12.32
CA ASN A 316 -28.11 -1.45 -12.99
C ASN A 316 -27.30 -1.31 -14.30
N VAL A 317 -27.38 -0.17 -14.98
CA VAL A 317 -26.65 0.05 -16.24
C VAL A 317 -25.15 0.07 -15.96
N LEU A 318 -24.71 0.86 -14.99
CA LEU A 318 -23.30 0.88 -14.60
C LEU A 318 -22.84 -0.46 -14.04
N ALA A 319 -23.70 -1.13 -13.26
CA ALA A 319 -23.38 -2.47 -12.72
C ALA A 319 -23.13 -3.50 -13.81
N ASP A 320 -23.94 -3.52 -14.86
CA ASP A 320 -23.78 -4.41 -16.01
C ASP A 320 -22.52 -4.06 -16.84
N GLU A 321 -22.20 -2.76 -16.97
CA GLU A 321 -20.99 -2.33 -17.68
C GLU A 321 -19.68 -2.71 -16.96
N LEU A 322 -19.73 -2.96 -15.65
CA LEU A 322 -18.58 -3.39 -14.84
C LEU A 322 -18.32 -4.90 -14.94
N LEU A 323 -19.25 -5.70 -15.49
CA LEU A 323 -19.11 -7.15 -15.68
C LEU A 323 -18.52 -7.51 -17.04
#